data_d56e8c15bc5e300320d2f56693e8da1b
#
_entry.id   d56e8c15bc5e300320d2f56693e8da1b
#
_cell.length_a   1.000
_cell.length_b   1.000
_cell.length_c   1.000
_cell.angle_alpha   90.00
_cell.angle_beta   90.00
_cell.angle_gamma   90.00
#
_symmetry.space_group_name_H-M   'P 1'
#
loop_
_entity.id
_entity.type
_entity.pdbx_description
1 polymer ?
#
loop_
_entity_poly.entity_id
_entity_poly.type
_entity_poly.pdbx_seq_one_letter_code
_entity_poly.pdbx_strand_id
1 'polypeptide(L)'
;MKDDYKRKSSIALGIMVMLGLFLIGVGLASAHSWYPFECCSDADCKPLPDDAIIEEQYGYRVKSSGEMIGFGDPKIRFSPDGQWHRCSYGGLPEANTICLFVPGRGS
;
A
#
# COMPACT_ATOMS: atom_id res chain seq x y z
N MET A 1 12.51 53.38 7.87
CA MET A 1 13.47 52.40 7.30
C MET A 1 13.73 51.22 8.19
N LYS A 2 13.97 51.40 9.49
CA LYS A 2 14.24 50.26 10.37
C LYS A 2 13.03 49.33 10.54
N ASP A 3 11.83 49.87 10.52
CA ASP A 3 10.60 49.08 10.71
C ASP A 3 10.33 48.18 9.48
N ASP A 4 10.60 48.66 8.29
CA ASP A 4 10.40 47.89 7.07
C ASP A 4 11.35 46.71 7.02
N TYR A 5 12.57 46.84 7.48
CA TYR A 5 13.53 45.78 7.54
C TYR A 5 13.10 44.65 8.47
N LYS A 6 12.62 44.98 9.65
CA LYS A 6 12.13 44.00 10.63
C LYS A 6 10.90 43.23 10.12
N ARG A 7 10.01 43.90 9.41
CA ARG A 7 8.81 43.29 8.86
C ARG A 7 9.14 42.24 7.80
N LYS A 8 10.07 42.55 6.90
CA LYS A 8 10.50 41.60 5.86
C LYS A 8 11.15 40.36 6.44
N SER A 9 11.94 40.50 7.49
CA SER A 9 12.60 39.40 8.16
C SER A 9 11.61 38.42 8.77
N SER A 10 10.55 38.92 9.42
CA SER A 10 9.54 38.07 10.04
C SER A 10 8.74 37.26 9.03
N ILE A 11 8.40 37.86 7.89
CA ILE A 11 7.66 37.15 6.85
C ILE A 11 8.48 35.98 6.27
N ALA A 12 9.75 36.21 5.97
CA ALA A 12 10.64 35.18 5.42
C ALA A 12 10.78 33.99 6.37
N LEU A 13 10.90 34.25 7.67
CA LEU A 13 11.02 33.18 8.67
C LEU A 13 9.75 32.33 8.74
N GLY A 14 8.57 32.94 8.68
CA GLY A 14 7.30 32.23 8.70
C GLY A 14 7.12 31.29 7.51
N ILE A 15 7.53 31.72 6.32
CA ILE A 15 7.44 30.91 5.10
C ILE A 15 8.34 29.67 5.20
N MET A 16 9.54 29.79 5.71
CA MET A 16 10.46 28.68 5.86
C MET A 16 9.93 27.62 6.84
N VAL A 17 9.35 28.03 7.94
CA VAL A 17 8.76 27.10 8.92
C VAL A 17 7.60 26.30 8.30
N MET A 18 6.74 26.95 7.54
CA MET A 18 5.60 26.30 6.89
C MET A 18 6.04 25.23 5.88
N LEU A 19 7.05 25.54 5.08
CA LEU A 19 7.59 24.59 4.10
C LEU A 19 8.21 23.37 4.78
N GLY A 20 8.92 23.56 5.89
CA GLY A 20 9.51 22.47 6.64
C GLY A 20 8.48 21.50 7.19
N LEU A 21 7.39 22.01 7.76
CA LEU A 21 6.31 21.18 8.28
C LEU A 21 5.61 20.37 7.20
N PHE A 22 5.42 20.94 6.02
CA PHE A 22 4.80 20.25 4.89
C PHE A 22 5.64 19.06 4.44
N LEU A 23 6.95 19.21 4.32
CA LEU A 23 7.84 18.13 3.90
C LEU A 23 7.86 16.98 4.90
N ILE A 24 7.84 17.26 6.18
CA ILE A 24 7.81 16.23 7.22
C ILE A 24 6.52 15.42 7.13
N GLY A 25 5.37 16.06 6.91
CA GLY A 25 4.09 15.38 6.77
C GLY A 25 4.05 14.40 5.60
N VAL A 26 4.59 14.78 4.45
CA VAL A 26 4.65 13.91 3.27
C VAL A 26 5.57 12.72 3.52
N GLY A 27 6.73 12.92 4.15
CA GLY A 27 7.65 11.84 4.47
C GLY A 27 7.05 10.79 5.39
N LEU A 28 6.30 11.20 6.40
CA LEU A 28 5.64 10.27 7.31
C LEU A 28 4.56 9.44 6.63
N ALA A 29 3.79 10.03 5.71
CA ALA A 29 2.72 9.33 5.01
C ALA A 29 3.23 8.17 4.15
N SER A 30 4.44 8.29 3.56
CA SER A 30 5.00 7.26 2.70
C SER A 30 5.69 6.11 3.46
N ALA A 31 5.82 6.21 4.79
CA ALA A 31 6.54 5.22 5.60
C ALA A 31 5.64 4.12 6.17
N HIS A 32 4.32 4.16 5.93
CA HIS A 32 3.38 3.25 6.57
C HIS A 32 2.84 2.18 5.63
N SER A 33 3.71 1.25 5.23
CA SER A 33 3.27 0.04 4.55
C SER A 33 3.24 -1.12 5.54
N TRP A 34 2.14 -1.89 5.53
CA TRP A 34 2.02 -3.07 6.37
C TRP A 34 2.37 -4.37 5.64
N TYR A 35 2.68 -4.30 4.35
CA TYR A 35 3.01 -5.51 3.59
C TYR A 35 4.31 -6.14 4.14
N PRO A 36 4.30 -7.48 4.38
CA PRO A 36 5.51 -8.15 4.87
C PRO A 36 6.65 -8.11 3.87
N PHE A 37 7.85 -8.07 4.38
CA PHE A 37 9.06 -8.05 3.55
C PHE A 37 9.15 -9.30 2.65
N GLU A 38 8.76 -10.47 3.16
CA GLU A 38 8.79 -11.71 2.39
C GLU A 38 7.79 -11.74 1.23
N CYS A 39 6.85 -10.81 1.20
CA CYS A 39 5.91 -10.64 0.08
C CYS A 39 6.36 -9.56 -0.90
N CYS A 40 7.61 -9.06 -0.77
CA CYS A 40 8.22 -7.99 -1.58
C CYS A 40 7.64 -6.59 -1.34
N SER A 41 6.99 -6.39 -0.21
CA SER A 41 6.56 -5.07 0.27
C SER A 41 5.82 -4.25 -0.79
N ASP A 42 6.03 -2.92 -0.79
CA ASP A 42 5.33 -1.98 -1.67
C ASP A 42 5.64 -2.15 -3.15
N ALA A 43 6.80 -2.70 -3.47
CA ALA A 43 7.22 -2.79 -4.86
C ALA A 43 6.30 -3.71 -5.68
N ASP A 44 5.90 -4.83 -5.08
CA ASP A 44 5.17 -5.88 -5.78
C ASP A 44 3.75 -6.09 -5.25
N CYS A 45 3.37 -5.41 -4.17
CA CYS A 45 2.07 -5.56 -3.53
C CYS A 45 1.15 -4.39 -3.82
N LYS A 46 -0.14 -4.68 -4.03
CA LYS A 46 -1.13 -3.63 -4.25
C LYS A 46 -2.53 -4.12 -3.86
N PRO A 47 -3.43 -3.19 -3.50
CA PRO A 47 -4.82 -3.55 -3.27
C PRO A 47 -5.49 -3.96 -4.57
N LEU A 48 -6.49 -4.83 -4.45
CA LEU A 48 -7.28 -5.32 -5.58
C LEU A 48 -8.75 -4.96 -5.40
N PRO A 49 -9.48 -4.72 -6.51
CA PRO A 49 -10.94 -4.64 -6.42
C PRO A 49 -11.53 -6.00 -6.05
N ASP A 50 -12.74 -5.99 -5.50
CA ASP A 50 -13.39 -7.19 -5.00
C ASP A 50 -13.62 -8.25 -6.08
N ASP A 51 -13.75 -7.82 -7.33
CA ASP A 51 -13.99 -8.73 -8.45
C ASP A 51 -12.72 -9.30 -9.08
N ALA A 52 -11.53 -8.93 -8.57
CA ALA A 52 -10.27 -9.44 -9.13
C ALA A 52 -10.00 -10.90 -8.76
N ILE A 53 -10.62 -11.39 -7.71
CA ILE A 53 -10.44 -12.77 -7.21
C ILE A 53 -11.80 -13.46 -7.21
N ILE A 54 -11.84 -14.67 -7.78
CA ILE A 54 -13.04 -15.52 -7.77
C ILE A 54 -12.81 -16.63 -6.76
N GLU A 55 -13.71 -16.76 -5.81
CA GLU A 55 -13.68 -17.89 -4.88
C GLU A 55 -14.30 -19.10 -5.55
N GLU A 56 -13.57 -20.19 -5.61
CA GLU A 56 -14.02 -21.44 -6.18
C GLU A 56 -14.05 -22.53 -5.10
N GLN A 57 -14.41 -23.75 -5.48
CA GLN A 57 -14.65 -24.83 -4.52
C GLN A 57 -13.42 -25.16 -3.67
N TYR A 58 -12.23 -25.08 -4.24
CA TYR A 58 -11.00 -25.48 -3.55
C TYR A 58 -9.97 -24.37 -3.40
N GLY A 59 -10.29 -23.17 -3.83
CA GLY A 59 -9.33 -22.09 -3.75
C GLY A 59 -9.80 -20.79 -4.36
N TYR A 60 -8.86 -19.90 -4.58
CA TYR A 60 -9.08 -18.59 -5.17
C TYR A 60 -8.46 -18.52 -6.55
N ARG A 61 -9.24 -18.11 -7.54
CA ARG A 61 -8.72 -17.87 -8.88
C ARG A 61 -8.42 -16.39 -9.08
N VAL A 62 -7.19 -16.11 -9.51
CA VAL A 62 -6.77 -14.76 -9.85
C VAL A 62 -7.15 -14.49 -11.31
N LYS A 63 -8.07 -13.56 -11.54
CA LYS A 63 -8.58 -13.30 -12.90
C LYS A 63 -7.48 -12.86 -13.87
N SER A 64 -6.58 -12.00 -13.43
CA SER A 64 -5.57 -11.41 -14.32
C SER A 64 -4.55 -12.42 -14.84
N SER A 65 -4.24 -13.47 -14.06
CA SER A 65 -3.25 -14.47 -14.43
C SER A 65 -3.84 -15.84 -14.71
N GLY A 66 -5.08 -16.09 -14.30
CA GLY A 66 -5.69 -17.40 -14.34
C GLY A 66 -5.17 -18.35 -13.27
N GLU A 67 -4.33 -17.90 -12.38
CA GLU A 67 -3.73 -18.74 -11.34
C GLU A 67 -4.76 -19.19 -10.32
N MET A 68 -4.71 -20.48 -9.96
CA MET A 68 -5.52 -21.03 -8.88
C MET A 68 -4.66 -21.21 -7.64
N ILE A 69 -5.09 -20.62 -6.53
CA ILE A 69 -4.40 -20.73 -5.25
C ILE A 69 -5.30 -21.49 -4.29
N GLY A 70 -4.90 -22.71 -3.92
CA GLY A 70 -5.70 -23.55 -3.03
C GLY A 70 -5.83 -22.96 -1.63
N PHE A 71 -6.91 -23.25 -0.94
CA PHE A 71 -7.17 -22.68 0.39
C PHE A 71 -6.08 -22.99 1.41
N GLY A 72 -5.38 -24.10 1.26
CA GLY A 72 -4.29 -24.49 2.17
C GLY A 72 -2.92 -23.96 1.77
N ASP A 73 -2.83 -23.17 0.70
CA ASP A 73 -1.55 -22.66 0.22
C ASP A 73 -0.98 -21.62 1.20
N PRO A 74 0.30 -21.74 1.58
CA PRO A 74 0.92 -20.76 2.50
C PRO A 74 1.03 -19.34 1.92
N LYS A 75 0.81 -19.15 0.63
CA LYS A 75 0.71 -17.81 0.04
C LYS A 75 -0.49 -17.03 0.54
N ILE A 76 -1.53 -17.73 1.01
CA ILE A 76 -2.74 -17.09 1.50
C ILE A 76 -2.49 -16.56 2.90
N ARG A 77 -2.79 -15.26 3.09
CA ARG A 77 -2.63 -14.57 4.36
C ARG A 77 -3.89 -13.79 4.68
N PHE A 78 -4.06 -13.46 5.94
CA PHE A 78 -5.18 -12.67 6.39
C PHE A 78 -4.95 -11.19 6.09
N SER A 79 -5.95 -10.51 5.52
CA SER A 79 -5.86 -9.07 5.26
C SER A 79 -6.27 -8.29 6.51
N PRO A 80 -5.40 -7.37 6.99
CA PRO A 80 -5.72 -6.60 8.20
C PRO A 80 -6.69 -5.45 7.99
N ASP A 81 -6.93 -5.04 6.73
CA ASP A 81 -7.77 -3.87 6.45
C ASP A 81 -9.11 -4.20 5.79
N GLY A 82 -9.45 -5.48 5.69
CA GLY A 82 -10.72 -5.90 5.09
C GLY A 82 -10.79 -5.82 3.58
N GLN A 83 -9.67 -5.56 2.92
CA GLN A 83 -9.59 -5.49 1.46
C GLN A 83 -8.71 -6.61 0.92
N TRP A 84 -8.92 -6.95 -0.35
CA TRP A 84 -8.05 -7.88 -1.05
C TRP A 84 -6.74 -7.18 -1.40
N HIS A 85 -5.61 -7.88 -1.22
CA HIS A 85 -4.30 -7.41 -1.66
C HIS A 85 -3.56 -8.58 -2.29
N ARG A 86 -2.75 -8.30 -3.28
CA ARG A 86 -1.96 -9.32 -3.93
C ARG A 86 -0.55 -8.82 -4.19
N CYS A 87 0.41 -9.65 -3.87
CA CYS A 87 1.81 -9.45 -4.20
C CYS A 87 2.16 -10.43 -5.31
N SER A 88 2.65 -9.93 -6.43
CA SER A 88 3.03 -10.75 -7.57
C SER A 88 4.45 -10.40 -8.00
N TYR A 89 5.10 -11.32 -8.71
CA TYR A 89 6.47 -11.09 -9.17
C TYR A 89 6.53 -9.89 -10.11
N GLY A 90 7.36 -8.90 -9.75
CA GLY A 90 7.48 -7.65 -10.47
C GLY A 90 6.25 -6.76 -10.40
N GLY A 91 5.27 -7.08 -9.54
CA GLY A 91 4.01 -6.35 -9.47
C GLY A 91 3.11 -6.52 -10.68
N LEU A 92 3.41 -7.48 -11.54
CA LEU A 92 2.68 -7.67 -12.81
C LEU A 92 1.40 -8.47 -12.60
N PRO A 93 0.26 -8.02 -13.18
CA PRO A 93 -1.01 -8.73 -13.00
C PRO A 93 -1.01 -10.16 -13.52
N GLU A 94 -0.27 -10.43 -14.58
CA GLU A 94 -0.20 -11.76 -15.20
C GLU A 94 0.86 -12.67 -14.60
N ALA A 95 1.67 -12.18 -13.65
CA ALA A 95 2.72 -12.98 -13.03
C ALA A 95 2.16 -13.84 -11.89
N ASN A 96 2.94 -14.80 -11.45
CA ASN A 96 2.57 -15.66 -10.32
C ASN A 96 2.48 -14.88 -9.03
N THR A 97 1.59 -15.32 -8.13
CA THR A 97 1.38 -14.68 -6.84
C THR A 97 2.47 -15.09 -5.86
N ILE A 98 2.99 -14.10 -5.14
CA ILE A 98 3.88 -14.32 -3.99
C ILE A 98 3.06 -14.45 -2.72
N CYS A 99 2.13 -13.51 -2.47
CA CYS A 99 1.22 -13.51 -1.34
C CYS A 99 -0.16 -13.01 -1.78
N LEU A 100 -1.21 -13.63 -1.24
CA LEU A 100 -2.59 -13.19 -1.43
C LEU A 100 -3.20 -12.90 -0.06
N PHE A 101 -3.60 -11.66 0.17
CA PHE A 101 -4.23 -11.23 1.41
C PHE A 101 -5.74 -11.26 1.24
N VAL A 102 -6.40 -12.11 2.02
CA VAL A 102 -7.83 -12.37 1.93
C VAL A 102 -8.53 -11.63 3.05
N PRO A 103 -9.57 -10.83 2.75
CA PRO A 103 -10.32 -10.16 3.81
C PRO A 103 -11.02 -11.17 4.71
N GLY A 104 -11.08 -10.83 5.99
CA GLY A 104 -11.74 -11.68 6.98
C GLY A 104 -13.21 -11.84 6.68
N ARG A 105 -13.71 -13.06 6.87
CA ARG A 105 -15.09 -13.37 6.62
C ARG A 105 -15.86 -13.50 7.91
N GLY A 106 -16.79 -12.58 8.12
CA GLY A 106 -17.86 -12.72 9.06
C GLY A 106 -17.50 -13.21 10.45
N SER A 107 -16.30 -13.07 10.77
CA SER A 107 -15.84 -13.49 12.08
C SER A 107 -16.19 -12.45 13.12
#